data_f6b767d2d5e216a1ede3485ad2ee1bc2
#
_entry.id   f6b767d2d5e216a1ede3485ad2ee1bc2
#
_cell.length_a   1.000
_cell.length_b   1.000
_cell.length_c   1.000
_cell.angle_alpha   90.00
_cell.angle_beta   90.00
_cell.angle_gamma   90.00
#
_symmetry.space_group_name_H-M   'P 1'
#
loop_
_entity.id
_entity.type
_entity.pdbx_description
1 polymer ?
#
loop_
_entity_poly.entity_id
_entity_poly.type
_entity_poly.pdbx_seq_one_letter_code
_entity_poly.pdbx_strand_id
1 'polypeptide(L)'
;MRCTKCHKNEAITHFTPVVDGKAQKTVHLCKHCAVISFRFHTLALKKPGALSVTSKRCKYCGRRARSGRVVDGRPVYLCADCGKELGRIIVDLCIAERPHLMERVEGTVTFMLRDAPEVRAWLTAANLKAIEMLRKRRRQDRRDKGS
;
A
#
# COMPACT_ATOMS: atom_id res chain seq x y z
N MET A 1 26.25 16.61 -1.65
CA MET A 1 25.20 17.36 -2.39
C MET A 1 23.99 17.51 -1.47
N ARG A 2 23.37 18.72 -1.40
CA ARG A 2 22.20 18.95 -0.52
C ARG A 2 20.91 18.43 -1.14
N CYS A 3 19.99 18.02 -0.28
CA CYS A 3 18.65 17.58 -0.66
C CYS A 3 17.89 18.66 -1.45
N THR A 4 17.40 18.34 -2.63
CA THR A 4 16.66 19.28 -3.51
C THR A 4 15.31 19.71 -2.96
N LYS A 5 14.78 19.00 -1.95
CA LYS A 5 13.46 19.27 -1.36
C LYS A 5 13.52 20.11 -0.10
N CYS A 6 14.40 19.80 0.84
CA CYS A 6 14.48 20.54 2.11
C CYS A 6 15.69 21.47 2.20
N HIS A 7 16.69 21.32 1.35
CA HIS A 7 17.95 22.07 1.31
C HIS A 7 18.79 22.04 2.60
N LYS A 8 18.33 21.32 3.64
CA LYS A 8 18.94 21.26 4.96
C LYS A 8 19.93 20.11 5.11
N ASN A 9 19.53 18.93 4.70
CA ASN A 9 20.27 17.68 4.91
C ASN A 9 20.99 17.24 3.64
N GLU A 10 22.02 16.41 3.82
CA GLU A 10 22.73 15.78 2.72
C GLU A 10 21.83 14.79 1.98
N ALA A 11 21.90 14.78 0.65
CA ALA A 11 21.15 13.84 -0.17
C ALA A 11 21.88 12.49 -0.22
N ILE A 12 21.15 11.43 0.07
CA ILE A 12 21.63 10.04 0.05
C ILE A 12 20.92 9.19 -1.01
N THR A 13 19.83 9.70 -1.57
CA THR A 13 19.05 9.01 -2.61
C THR A 13 18.93 9.88 -3.83
N HIS A 14 19.20 9.30 -5.00
CA HIS A 14 19.14 9.96 -6.29
C HIS A 14 18.23 9.17 -7.21
N PHE A 15 17.22 9.81 -7.78
CA PHE A 15 16.34 9.16 -8.75
C PHE A 15 15.97 10.10 -9.88
N THR A 16 15.84 9.56 -11.08
CA THR A 16 15.39 10.27 -12.26
C THR A 16 13.98 9.79 -12.61
N PRO A 17 12.95 10.61 -12.41
CA PRO A 17 11.61 10.23 -12.82
C PRO A 17 11.54 10.07 -14.34
N VAL A 18 10.80 9.07 -14.79
CA VAL A 18 10.48 8.90 -16.22
C VAL A 18 8.98 9.11 -16.38
N VAL A 19 8.59 10.12 -17.16
CA VAL A 19 7.20 10.46 -17.46
C VAL A 19 7.01 10.35 -18.98
N ASP A 20 6.05 9.57 -19.42
CA ASP A 20 5.76 9.31 -20.83
C ASP A 20 7.02 8.88 -21.64
N GLY A 21 7.84 8.02 -21.05
CA GLY A 21 9.07 7.53 -21.64
C GLY A 21 10.23 8.53 -21.66
N LYS A 22 10.06 9.76 -21.15
CA LYS A 22 11.12 10.79 -21.11
C LYS A 22 11.67 10.92 -19.69
N ALA A 23 13.00 10.81 -19.59
CA ALA A 23 13.71 11.05 -18.33
C ALA A 23 13.56 12.54 -17.93
N GLN A 24 13.16 12.77 -16.71
CA GLN A 24 13.05 14.09 -16.10
C GLN A 24 14.34 14.45 -15.35
N LYS A 25 14.40 15.66 -14.80
CA LYS A 25 15.54 16.10 -14.00
C LYS A 25 15.72 15.19 -12.78
N THR A 26 16.97 14.74 -12.56
CA THR A 26 17.33 13.93 -11.38
C THR A 26 17.05 14.68 -10.09
N VAL A 27 16.39 14.01 -9.17
CA VAL A 27 16.03 14.52 -7.84
C VAL A 27 16.96 13.89 -6.81
N HIS A 28 17.54 14.72 -5.96
CA HIS A 28 18.47 14.33 -4.91
C HIS A 28 17.78 14.52 -3.55
N LEU A 29 17.54 13.45 -2.80
CA LEU A 29 16.79 13.51 -1.55
C LEU A 29 17.60 13.01 -0.36
N CYS A 30 17.46 13.70 0.77
CA CYS A 30 17.89 13.16 2.05
C CYS A 30 16.95 12.04 2.51
N LYS A 31 17.39 11.24 3.47
CA LYS A 31 16.64 10.11 4.02
C LYS A 31 15.17 10.45 4.36
N HIS A 32 14.97 11.53 5.09
CA HIS A 32 13.62 11.98 5.50
C HIS A 32 12.75 12.37 4.30
N CYS A 33 13.28 13.17 3.37
CA CYS A 33 12.53 13.60 2.20
C CYS A 33 12.28 12.46 1.20
N ALA A 34 13.18 11.48 1.12
CA ALA A 34 12.97 10.27 0.31
C ALA A 34 11.76 9.48 0.82
N VAL A 35 11.70 9.18 2.12
CA VAL A 35 10.57 8.45 2.72
C VAL A 35 9.24 9.16 2.46
N ILE A 36 9.20 10.50 2.64
CA ILE A 36 7.99 11.28 2.37
C ILE A 36 7.63 11.25 0.88
N SER A 37 8.61 11.43 -0.02
CA SER A 37 8.36 11.45 -1.46
C SER A 37 7.93 10.09 -1.99
N PHE A 38 8.52 9.00 -1.53
CA PHE A 38 8.07 7.66 -1.88
C PHE A 38 6.63 7.39 -1.39
N ARG A 39 6.25 7.86 -0.21
CA ARG A 39 4.85 7.79 0.26
C ARG A 39 3.91 8.59 -0.63
N PHE A 40 4.30 9.78 -1.08
CA PHE A 40 3.48 10.61 -1.96
C PHE A 40 3.45 10.09 -3.41
N HIS A 41 4.54 9.58 -3.95
CA HIS A 41 4.55 8.99 -5.29
C HIS A 41 3.75 7.69 -5.39
N THR A 42 3.74 6.86 -4.36
CA THR A 42 2.83 5.71 -4.31
C THR A 42 1.36 6.10 -4.20
N LEU A 43 1.05 7.32 -3.73
CA LEU A 43 -0.30 7.89 -3.69
C LEU A 43 -0.65 8.70 -4.95
N ALA A 44 0.32 9.32 -5.61
CA ALA A 44 0.12 10.23 -6.74
C ALA A 44 0.26 9.56 -8.12
N LEU A 45 0.95 8.43 -8.22
CA LEU A 45 0.82 7.60 -9.40
C LEU A 45 -0.61 7.04 -9.39
N LYS A 46 -1.50 7.69 -10.11
CA LYS A 46 -2.72 7.05 -10.59
C LYS A 46 -2.27 5.81 -11.35
N LYS A 47 -2.16 4.69 -10.64
CA LYS A 47 -1.93 3.41 -11.31
C LYS A 47 -3.00 3.29 -12.38
N PRO A 48 -2.66 2.94 -13.63
CA PRO A 48 -3.66 2.56 -14.59
C PRO A 48 -4.59 1.54 -13.89
N GLY A 49 -5.88 1.87 -13.76
CA GLY A 49 -6.83 1.08 -12.99
C GLY A 49 -7.11 1.54 -11.54
N ALA A 50 -6.60 2.70 -11.10
CA ALA A 50 -7.05 3.28 -9.83
C ALA A 50 -8.56 3.56 -9.89
N LEU A 51 -9.32 2.88 -9.03
CA LEU A 51 -10.77 3.02 -8.99
C LEU A 51 -11.15 4.35 -8.33
N SER A 52 -12.09 5.10 -8.93
CA SER A 52 -12.69 6.25 -8.28
C SER A 52 -13.45 5.79 -7.04
N VAL A 53 -13.16 6.43 -5.90
CA VAL A 53 -13.82 6.14 -4.60
C VAL A 53 -14.92 7.14 -4.28
N THR A 54 -15.17 8.11 -5.16
CA THR A 54 -16.24 9.11 -4.98
C THR A 54 -17.58 8.40 -4.86
N SER A 55 -18.33 8.73 -3.85
CA SER A 55 -19.66 8.13 -3.54
C SER A 55 -19.64 6.63 -3.23
N LYS A 56 -18.47 5.98 -3.14
CA LYS A 56 -18.38 4.57 -2.82
C LYS A 56 -18.34 4.35 -1.30
N ARG A 57 -18.91 3.22 -0.89
CA ARG A 57 -18.92 2.78 0.50
C ARG A 57 -18.04 1.56 0.69
N CYS A 58 -17.46 1.45 1.88
CA CYS A 58 -16.68 0.29 2.28
C CYS A 58 -17.56 -0.97 2.27
N LYS A 59 -17.11 -1.99 1.55
CA LYS A 59 -17.81 -3.27 1.42
C LYS A 59 -18.08 -3.97 2.77
N TYR A 60 -17.23 -3.71 3.77
CA TYR A 60 -17.27 -4.45 5.04
C TYR A 60 -17.98 -3.73 6.18
N CYS A 61 -17.91 -2.41 6.24
CA CYS A 61 -18.52 -1.64 7.34
C CYS A 61 -19.48 -0.54 6.88
N GLY A 62 -19.66 -0.32 5.57
CA GLY A 62 -20.59 0.67 5.04
C GLY A 62 -20.13 2.13 5.13
N ARG A 63 -19.02 2.43 5.84
CA ARG A 63 -18.45 3.79 5.92
C ARG A 63 -17.93 4.26 4.57
N ARG A 64 -17.72 5.56 4.42
CA ARG A 64 -17.18 6.15 3.19
C ARG A 64 -15.84 5.48 2.80
N ALA A 65 -15.73 5.05 1.55
CA ALA A 65 -14.49 4.50 1.03
C ALA A 65 -13.40 5.56 0.90
N ARG A 66 -12.16 5.15 1.15
CA ARG A 66 -10.94 5.95 0.96
C ARG A 66 -10.01 5.34 -0.07
N SER A 67 -10.19 4.06 -0.38
CA SER A 67 -9.41 3.36 -1.39
C SER A 67 -10.27 2.34 -2.13
N GLY A 68 -9.89 2.06 -3.36
CA GLY A 68 -10.47 0.99 -4.18
C GLY A 68 -9.35 0.19 -4.83
N ARG A 69 -9.54 -1.10 -4.93
CA ARG A 69 -8.62 -2.01 -5.62
C ARG A 69 -9.39 -3.08 -6.35
N VAL A 70 -8.79 -3.63 -7.39
CA VAL A 70 -9.33 -4.81 -8.06
C VAL A 70 -8.73 -6.04 -7.41
N VAL A 71 -9.58 -6.96 -6.98
CA VAL A 71 -9.19 -8.25 -6.40
C VAL A 71 -10.00 -9.32 -7.10
N ASP A 72 -9.31 -10.25 -7.73
CA ASP A 72 -9.94 -11.31 -8.55
C ASP A 72 -10.95 -10.74 -9.57
N GLY A 73 -10.50 -9.73 -10.33
CA GLY A 73 -11.33 -9.06 -11.35
C GLY A 73 -12.49 -8.22 -10.80
N ARG A 74 -12.68 -8.14 -9.49
CA ARG A 74 -13.81 -7.42 -8.86
C ARG A 74 -13.33 -6.18 -8.09
N PRO A 75 -14.05 -5.06 -8.19
CA PRO A 75 -13.72 -3.86 -7.42
C PRO A 75 -14.05 -4.07 -5.94
N VAL A 76 -13.09 -3.77 -5.07
CA VAL A 76 -13.25 -3.78 -3.61
C VAL A 76 -12.94 -2.40 -3.07
N TYR A 77 -13.93 -1.77 -2.43
CA TYR A 77 -13.81 -0.45 -1.83
C TYR A 77 -13.68 -0.57 -0.32
N LEU A 78 -12.74 0.19 0.27
CA LEU A 78 -12.40 0.13 1.68
C LEU A 78 -12.37 1.52 2.31
N CYS A 79 -12.88 1.65 3.54
CA CYS A 79 -12.61 2.81 4.38
C CYS A 79 -11.18 2.76 4.93
N ALA A 80 -10.74 3.84 5.59
CA ALA A 80 -9.39 3.92 6.13
C ALA A 80 -9.09 2.79 7.13
N ASP A 81 -10.03 2.48 8.04
CA ASP A 81 -9.82 1.46 9.08
C ASP A 81 -9.78 0.06 8.51
N CYS A 82 -10.73 -0.29 7.62
CA CYS A 82 -10.71 -1.60 6.96
C CYS A 82 -9.48 -1.76 6.05
N GLY A 83 -9.01 -0.67 5.43
CA GLY A 83 -7.78 -0.69 4.64
C GLY A 83 -6.53 -0.93 5.49
N LYS A 84 -6.43 -0.27 6.65
CA LYS A 84 -5.33 -0.50 7.61
C LYS A 84 -5.34 -1.92 8.16
N GLU A 85 -6.52 -2.43 8.54
CA GLU A 85 -6.65 -3.78 9.06
C GLU A 85 -6.31 -4.83 8.01
N LEU A 86 -6.76 -4.65 6.76
CA LEU A 86 -6.36 -5.51 5.65
C LEU A 86 -4.84 -5.53 5.46
N GLY A 87 -4.20 -4.36 5.53
CA GLY A 87 -2.74 -4.25 5.47
C GLY A 87 -2.04 -5.02 6.58
N ARG A 88 -2.53 -4.94 7.82
CA ARG A 88 -2.00 -5.71 8.96
C ARG A 88 -2.12 -7.22 8.73
N ILE A 89 -3.29 -7.69 8.30
CA ILE A 89 -3.50 -9.11 8.01
C ILE A 89 -2.52 -9.62 6.95
N ILE A 90 -2.28 -8.84 5.88
CA ILE A 90 -1.31 -9.21 4.83
C ILE A 90 0.10 -9.28 5.39
N VAL A 91 0.49 -8.34 6.25
CA VAL A 91 1.80 -8.34 6.93
C VAL A 91 1.93 -9.57 7.83
N ASP A 92 0.92 -9.87 8.64
CA ASP A 92 0.92 -11.02 9.54
C ASP A 92 1.02 -12.34 8.75
N LEU A 93 0.29 -12.44 7.63
CA LEU A 93 0.40 -13.60 6.72
C LEU A 93 1.80 -13.72 6.13
N CYS A 94 2.42 -12.61 5.74
CA CYS A 94 3.77 -12.62 5.19
C CYS A 94 4.80 -13.07 6.23
N ILE A 95 4.70 -12.57 7.44
CA ILE A 95 5.59 -12.97 8.55
C ILE A 95 5.46 -14.47 8.82
N ALA A 96 4.25 -15.00 8.78
CA ALA A 96 3.99 -16.42 9.04
C ALA A 96 4.40 -17.34 7.88
N GLU A 97 4.14 -16.96 6.64
CA GLU A 97 4.26 -17.84 5.48
C GLU A 97 5.52 -17.55 4.64
N ARG A 98 5.94 -16.29 4.53
CA ARG A 98 7.01 -15.83 3.63
C ARG A 98 7.83 -14.67 4.24
N PRO A 99 8.45 -14.87 5.43
CA PRO A 99 9.16 -13.78 6.10
C PRO A 99 10.31 -13.19 5.27
N HIS A 100 10.90 -13.98 4.38
CA HIS A 100 11.99 -13.55 3.50
C HIS A 100 11.56 -12.54 2.42
N LEU A 101 10.25 -12.37 2.17
CA LEU A 101 9.74 -11.36 1.23
C LEU A 101 9.60 -9.97 1.86
N MET A 102 9.93 -9.84 3.14
CA MET A 102 9.77 -8.59 3.88
C MET A 102 11.11 -8.07 4.37
N GLU A 103 11.25 -6.77 4.32
CA GLU A 103 12.37 -6.04 4.87
C GLU A 103 11.88 -5.06 5.93
N ARG A 104 12.61 -4.94 7.03
CA ARG A 104 12.38 -3.90 8.03
C ARG A 104 13.38 -2.78 7.81
N VAL A 105 12.86 -1.63 7.40
CA VAL A 105 13.64 -0.41 7.29
C VAL A 105 13.07 0.59 8.29
N GLU A 106 13.86 0.95 9.30
CA GLU A 106 13.49 1.96 10.32
C GLU A 106 12.11 1.72 10.99
N GLY A 107 11.83 0.47 11.36
CA GLY A 107 10.56 0.10 11.99
C GLY A 107 9.37 0.01 11.04
N THR A 108 9.56 0.34 9.77
CA THR A 108 8.54 0.15 8.74
C THR A 108 8.77 -1.17 8.02
N VAL A 109 7.72 -1.98 7.94
CA VAL A 109 7.76 -3.23 7.18
C VAL A 109 7.40 -2.96 5.74
N THR A 110 8.27 -3.35 4.81
CA THR A 110 8.05 -3.22 3.36
C THR A 110 8.27 -4.56 2.67
N PHE A 111 7.66 -4.73 1.49
CA PHE A 111 7.93 -5.90 0.67
C PHE A 111 9.18 -5.67 -0.18
N MET A 112 10.16 -6.57 -0.03
CA MET A 112 11.32 -6.59 -0.91
C MET A 112 10.88 -6.93 -2.34
N LEU A 113 11.50 -6.26 -3.32
CA LEU A 113 11.29 -6.55 -4.74
C LEU A 113 9.81 -6.71 -5.10
N ARG A 114 9.00 -5.73 -4.71
CA ARG A 114 7.53 -5.74 -4.89
C ARG A 114 7.07 -6.14 -6.30
N ASP A 115 7.89 -5.85 -7.30
CA ASP A 115 7.62 -6.17 -8.70
C ASP A 115 8.13 -7.55 -9.14
N ALA A 116 8.83 -8.28 -8.27
CA ALA A 116 9.25 -9.64 -8.56
C ALA A 116 8.03 -10.55 -8.79
N PRO A 117 8.06 -11.45 -9.79
CA PRO A 117 6.93 -12.33 -10.10
C PRO A 117 6.46 -13.16 -8.92
N GLU A 118 7.39 -13.69 -8.11
CA GLU A 118 7.08 -14.46 -6.90
C GLU A 118 6.32 -13.62 -5.87
N VAL A 119 6.78 -12.39 -5.61
CA VAL A 119 6.13 -11.48 -4.66
C VAL A 119 4.73 -11.11 -5.15
N ARG A 120 4.57 -10.83 -6.44
CA ARG A 120 3.26 -10.51 -7.02
C ARG A 120 2.28 -11.67 -6.93
N ALA A 121 2.72 -12.88 -7.26
CA ALA A 121 1.89 -14.08 -7.19
C ALA A 121 1.44 -14.34 -5.74
N TRP A 122 2.38 -14.27 -4.79
CA TRP A 122 2.06 -14.43 -3.37
C TRP A 122 1.11 -13.34 -2.87
N LEU A 123 1.37 -12.04 -3.20
CA LEU A 123 0.52 -10.92 -2.79
C LEU A 123 -0.92 -11.06 -3.32
N THR A 124 -1.11 -11.60 -4.51
CA THR A 124 -2.44 -11.86 -5.06
C THR A 124 -3.19 -12.88 -4.20
N ALA A 125 -2.57 -14.01 -3.90
CA ALA A 125 -3.15 -15.04 -3.04
C ALA A 125 -3.39 -14.53 -1.60
N ALA A 126 -2.42 -13.81 -1.03
CA ALA A 126 -2.50 -13.24 0.31
C ALA A 126 -3.61 -12.18 0.42
N ASN A 127 -3.82 -11.37 -0.62
CA ASN A 127 -4.93 -10.41 -0.65
C ASN A 127 -6.29 -11.10 -0.59
N LEU A 128 -6.49 -12.18 -1.34
CA LEU A 128 -7.74 -12.96 -1.30
C LEU A 128 -7.99 -13.54 0.10
N LYS A 129 -6.98 -14.17 0.68
CA LYS A 129 -7.03 -14.74 2.03
C LYS A 129 -7.31 -13.67 3.10
N ALA A 130 -6.61 -12.53 3.03
CA ALA A 130 -6.77 -11.43 3.96
C ALA A 130 -8.17 -10.79 3.88
N ILE A 131 -8.74 -10.67 2.69
CA ILE A 131 -10.11 -10.18 2.47
C ILE A 131 -11.12 -11.10 3.14
N GLU A 132 -10.95 -12.42 3.01
CA GLU A 132 -11.82 -13.38 3.67
C GLU A 132 -11.73 -13.30 5.20
N MET A 133 -10.51 -13.19 5.74
CA MET A 133 -10.28 -13.00 7.17
C MET A 133 -10.91 -11.71 7.69
N LEU A 134 -10.74 -10.58 6.98
CA LEU A 134 -11.38 -9.32 7.32
C LEU A 134 -12.90 -9.44 7.32
N ARG A 135 -13.48 -10.13 6.35
CA ARG A 135 -14.91 -10.39 6.25
C ARG A 135 -15.44 -11.18 7.47
N LYS A 136 -14.70 -12.22 7.88
CA LYS A 136 -15.06 -13.04 9.06
C LYS A 136 -15.01 -12.19 10.33
N ARG A 137 -13.95 -11.40 10.55
CA ARG A 137 -13.82 -10.49 11.71
C ARG A 137 -14.98 -9.50 11.76
N ARG A 138 -15.32 -8.84 10.66
CA ARG A 138 -16.43 -7.86 10.63
C ARG A 138 -17.81 -8.47 10.83
N ARG A 139 -18.00 -9.72 10.47
CA ARG A 139 -19.24 -10.46 10.79
C ARG A 139 -19.34 -10.76 12.29
N GLN A 140 -18.23 -11.15 12.91
CA GLN A 140 -18.15 -11.38 14.35
C GLN A 140 -18.42 -10.10 15.13
N ASP A 141 -17.74 -9.00 14.81
CA ASP A 141 -17.95 -7.68 15.43
C ASP A 141 -19.42 -7.23 15.41
N ARG A 142 -20.17 -7.57 14.35
CA ARG A 142 -21.59 -7.23 14.24
C ARG A 142 -22.46 -8.09 15.15
N ARG A 143 -22.14 -9.37 15.31
CA ARG A 143 -22.85 -10.28 16.21
C ARG A 143 -22.67 -9.86 17.65
N ASP A 144 -21.42 -9.55 18.03
CA ASP A 144 -21.07 -9.18 19.40
C ASP A 144 -21.67 -7.81 19.82
N LYS A 145 -21.95 -6.92 18.85
CA LYS A 145 -22.61 -5.63 19.10
C LYS A 145 -24.13 -5.66 19.03
N GLY A 146 -24.70 -6.73 18.51
CA GLY A 146 -26.15 -6.93 18.39
C GLY A 146 -26.76 -7.76 19.50
N SER A 147 -25.93 -8.24 20.44
CA SER A 147 -26.32 -8.90 21.68
C SER A 147 -26.20 -7.94 22.84
#